data_cc5810351e1e0b78d2e7aa40cb4a61fa
#
_entry.id   cc5810351e1e0b78d2e7aa40cb4a61fa
#
_cell.length_a   1.000
_cell.length_b   1.000
_cell.length_c   1.000
_cell.angle_alpha   90.00
_cell.angle_beta   90.00
_cell.angle_gamma   90.00
#
_symmetry.space_group_name_H-M   'P 1'
#
loop_
_entity.id
_entity.type
_entity.pdbx_description
1 polymer ?
#
loop_
_entity_poly.entity_id
_entity_poly.type
_entity_poly.pdbx_seq_one_letter_code
_entity_poly.pdbx_strand_id
1 'polypeptide(L)'
;MKREVMFVFVFIFLLLSISLIYASEQPDKVEKAYACLENKLTKVLNCSLTSMSFDERVFSLLATGLCEKNVSVDNNTIPATSTNPANVCWSKKEGCTVKSTAQAILALNEKVDTTDAEKWLLRQVTTPTNMDWFLEIESSKAVTCKIGYQEKPYTFSIGADKKISSSDLGNCLALSTGDYMDYFLLISPSCYNMKFDISCNGDFITALLFKKQGSDSNPLNVLEGSSASTGGTTTQKVDSLCFSESGECKYEGRLLATFVL
;
A
#
# COMPACT_ATOMS: atom_id res chain seq x y z
N MET A 1 32.20 -21.91 44.50
CA MET A 1 30.80 -21.71 43.96
C MET A 1 30.05 -20.50 44.53
N LYS A 2 29.99 -20.25 45.84
CA LYS A 2 29.22 -19.10 46.40
C LYS A 2 29.77 -17.72 45.97
N ARG A 3 31.04 -17.58 45.76
CA ARG A 3 31.68 -16.28 45.47
C ARG A 3 31.51 -15.85 44.01
N GLU A 4 31.54 -16.76 43.07
CA GLU A 4 31.30 -16.54 41.65
C GLU A 4 29.85 -16.14 41.36
N VAL A 5 28.90 -16.80 42.03
CA VAL A 5 27.47 -16.51 41.90
C VAL A 5 27.13 -15.09 42.41
N MET A 6 27.80 -14.65 43.48
CA MET A 6 27.61 -13.32 44.02
C MET A 6 28.11 -12.22 43.06
N PHE A 7 29.23 -12.44 42.36
CA PHE A 7 29.73 -11.48 41.37
C PHE A 7 28.79 -11.36 40.14
N VAL A 8 28.19 -12.45 39.72
CA VAL A 8 27.22 -12.46 38.60
C VAL A 8 25.96 -11.67 38.98
N PHE A 9 25.44 -11.85 40.20
CA PHE A 9 24.29 -11.08 40.70
C PHE A 9 24.56 -9.59 40.83
N VAL A 10 25.74 -9.20 41.35
CA VAL A 10 26.13 -7.78 41.45
C VAL A 10 26.27 -7.16 40.05
N PHE A 11 26.83 -7.89 39.07
CA PHE A 11 26.98 -7.40 37.70
C PHE A 11 25.63 -7.21 37.00
N ILE A 12 24.70 -8.18 37.14
CA ILE A 12 23.33 -8.07 36.62
C ILE A 12 22.58 -6.91 37.24
N PHE A 13 22.74 -6.70 38.58
CA PHE A 13 22.09 -5.58 39.28
C PHE A 13 22.65 -4.22 38.82
N LEU A 14 23.95 -4.14 38.53
CA LEU A 14 24.60 -2.96 37.97
C LEU A 14 24.12 -2.65 36.55
N LEU A 15 23.96 -3.65 35.69
CA LEU A 15 23.42 -3.50 34.32
C LEU A 15 21.94 -3.05 34.32
N LEU A 16 21.13 -3.58 35.25
CA LEU A 16 19.74 -3.18 35.42
C LEU A 16 19.60 -1.73 35.94
N SER A 17 20.49 -1.29 36.83
CA SER A 17 20.46 0.10 37.34
C SER A 17 20.88 1.11 36.29
N ILE A 18 21.78 0.78 35.38
CA ILE A 18 22.16 1.66 34.25
C ILE A 18 20.98 1.85 33.28
N SER A 19 20.23 0.78 32.95
CA SER A 19 19.07 0.87 32.06
C SER A 19 17.93 1.72 32.62
N LEU A 20 17.76 1.75 33.96
CA LEU A 20 16.75 2.59 34.61
C LEU A 20 17.11 4.10 34.59
N ILE A 21 18.40 4.44 34.61
CA ILE A 21 18.85 5.83 34.54
C ILE A 21 18.65 6.41 33.13
N TYR A 22 18.91 5.63 32.08
CA TYR A 22 18.67 6.07 30.68
C TYR A 22 17.20 6.23 30.36
N ALA A 23 16.30 5.45 30.94
CA ALA A 23 14.87 5.53 30.71
C ALA A 23 14.21 6.78 31.36
N SER A 24 14.83 7.37 32.41
CA SER A 24 14.24 8.50 33.14
C SER A 24 14.53 9.88 32.53
N GLU A 25 15.55 10.02 31.68
CA GLU A 25 15.88 11.31 31.03
C GLU A 25 15.06 11.63 29.78
N GLN A 26 14.50 10.62 29.10
CA GLN A 26 13.75 10.82 27.85
C GLN A 26 12.39 11.53 28.03
N PRO A 27 11.56 11.22 29.04
CA PRO A 27 10.28 11.90 29.23
C PRO A 27 10.42 13.42 29.41
N ASP A 28 11.41 13.88 30.20
CA ASP A 28 11.62 15.30 30.43
C ASP A 28 12.03 16.07 29.16
N LYS A 29 12.83 15.46 28.29
CA LYS A 29 13.21 16.07 27.00
C LYS A 29 12.03 16.17 26.04
N VAL A 30 11.20 15.15 26.00
CA VAL A 30 9.98 15.10 25.17
C VAL A 30 8.98 16.16 25.66
N GLU A 31 8.72 16.24 26.96
CA GLU A 31 7.81 17.23 27.55
C GLU A 31 8.28 18.67 27.28
N LYS A 32 9.58 18.95 27.43
CA LYS A 32 10.17 20.25 27.06
C LYS A 32 10.04 20.56 25.59
N ALA A 33 10.17 19.58 24.71
CA ALA A 33 9.98 19.78 23.27
C ALA A 33 8.52 20.13 22.94
N TYR A 34 7.55 19.45 23.52
CA TYR A 34 6.13 19.79 23.38
C TYR A 34 5.82 21.18 23.91
N ALA A 35 6.26 21.52 25.12
CA ALA A 35 6.06 22.85 25.70
C ALA A 35 6.69 23.96 24.83
N CYS A 36 7.86 23.72 24.24
CA CYS A 36 8.48 24.64 23.30
C CYS A 36 7.64 24.82 22.03
N LEU A 37 7.12 23.72 21.46
CA LEU A 37 6.26 23.73 20.28
C LEU A 37 4.97 24.49 20.56
N GLU A 38 4.28 24.22 21.66
CA GLU A 38 3.05 24.90 22.07
C GLU A 38 3.28 26.40 22.25
N ASN A 39 4.35 26.79 22.93
CA ASN A 39 4.70 28.20 23.11
C ASN A 39 4.96 28.90 21.79
N LYS A 40 5.67 28.24 20.85
CA LYS A 40 5.92 28.74 19.50
C LYS A 40 4.62 28.93 18.73
N LEU A 41 3.73 27.94 18.75
CA LEU A 41 2.44 27.99 18.05
C LEU A 41 1.53 29.10 18.59
N THR A 42 1.39 29.20 19.89
CA THR A 42 0.44 30.12 20.53
C THR A 42 0.96 31.54 20.64
N LYS A 43 2.20 31.75 21.10
CA LYS A 43 2.73 33.07 21.40
C LYS A 43 3.50 33.71 20.27
N VAL A 44 4.22 32.91 19.46
CA VAL A 44 5.06 33.43 18.38
C VAL A 44 4.31 33.48 17.07
N LEU A 45 3.63 32.40 16.71
CA LEU A 45 2.95 32.26 15.42
C LEU A 45 1.45 32.61 15.51
N ASN A 46 0.86 32.62 16.72
CA ASN A 46 -0.56 32.83 16.95
C ASN A 46 -1.43 31.99 15.97
N CYS A 47 -1.04 30.75 15.75
CA CYS A 47 -1.65 29.84 14.77
C CYS A 47 -1.77 30.48 13.35
N SER A 48 -0.80 31.30 12.92
CA SER A 48 -0.89 32.02 11.64
C SER A 48 -0.75 31.08 10.45
N LEU A 49 -1.72 31.10 9.55
CA LEU A 49 -1.72 30.31 8.30
C LEU A 49 -0.60 30.72 7.33
N THR A 50 -0.14 31.96 7.40
CA THR A 50 0.81 32.53 6.41
C THR A 50 2.26 32.11 6.65
N SER A 51 2.59 31.67 7.87
CA SER A 51 3.96 31.35 8.28
C SER A 51 4.25 29.85 8.35
N MET A 52 3.27 28.99 8.11
CA MET A 52 3.39 27.54 8.22
C MET A 52 2.93 26.86 6.93
N SER A 53 3.67 25.86 6.46
CA SER A 53 3.25 24.96 5.40
C SER A 53 2.07 24.11 5.87
N PHE A 54 1.37 23.46 4.94
CA PHE A 54 0.26 22.55 5.29
C PHE A 54 0.73 21.39 6.17
N ASP A 55 1.84 20.75 5.84
CA ASP A 55 2.44 19.67 6.62
C ASP A 55 2.78 20.13 8.06
N GLU A 56 3.40 21.31 8.22
CA GLU A 56 3.70 21.84 9.56
C GLU A 56 2.43 22.06 10.39
N ARG A 57 1.34 22.54 9.80
CA ARG A 57 0.06 22.73 10.49
C ARG A 57 -0.56 21.41 10.92
N VAL A 58 -0.57 20.40 10.02
CA VAL A 58 -1.07 19.07 10.31
C VAL A 58 -0.28 18.43 11.47
N PHE A 59 1.05 18.39 11.36
CA PHE A 59 1.88 17.79 12.40
C PHE A 59 1.83 18.55 13.71
N SER A 60 1.69 19.88 13.67
CA SER A 60 1.48 20.68 14.88
C SER A 60 0.17 20.33 15.56
N LEU A 61 -0.92 20.17 14.79
CA LEU A 61 -2.22 19.75 15.32
C LEU A 61 -2.16 18.34 15.93
N LEU A 62 -1.52 17.39 15.24
CA LEU A 62 -1.35 16.03 15.75
C LEU A 62 -0.54 15.99 17.05
N ALA A 63 0.53 16.80 17.13
CA ALA A 63 1.42 16.81 18.30
C ALA A 63 0.81 17.52 19.51
N THR A 64 0.07 18.60 19.32
CA THR A 64 -0.35 19.49 20.42
C THR A 64 -1.86 19.60 20.60
N GLY A 65 -2.64 19.17 19.61
CA GLY A 65 -4.08 19.40 19.56
C GLY A 65 -4.49 20.85 19.28
N LEU A 66 -3.53 21.75 19.04
CA LEU A 66 -3.76 23.19 18.85
C LEU A 66 -3.87 23.56 17.36
N CYS A 67 -4.46 24.71 17.11
CA CYS A 67 -4.59 25.31 15.76
C CYS A 67 -5.45 24.49 14.76
N GLU A 68 -6.41 23.74 15.25
CA GLU A 68 -7.33 22.91 14.43
C GLU A 68 -7.95 23.68 13.25
N LYS A 69 -8.42 24.92 13.49
CA LYS A 69 -9.04 25.74 12.44
C LYS A 69 -8.12 25.97 11.24
N ASN A 70 -6.81 25.95 11.45
CA ASN A 70 -5.82 26.16 10.39
C ASN A 70 -5.70 24.98 9.43
N VAL A 71 -6.07 23.80 9.86
CA VAL A 71 -6.17 22.62 9.00
C VAL A 71 -7.57 22.56 8.39
N SER A 72 -8.61 22.73 9.19
CA SER A 72 -10.00 22.58 8.73
C SER A 72 -10.41 23.60 7.65
N VAL A 73 -9.94 24.86 7.73
CA VAL A 73 -10.26 25.91 6.72
C VAL A 73 -9.47 25.77 5.41
N ASP A 74 -8.43 24.95 5.38
CA ASP A 74 -7.63 24.69 4.17
C ASP A 74 -8.20 23.56 3.30
N ASN A 75 -9.45 23.22 3.53
CA ASN A 75 -10.19 22.27 2.72
C ASN A 75 -10.63 22.87 1.38
N ASN A 76 -10.78 22.01 0.41
CA ASN A 76 -11.36 22.30 -0.89
C ASN A 76 -12.72 21.62 -0.96
N THR A 77 -13.80 22.37 -0.74
CA THR A 77 -15.14 21.84 -0.80
C THR A 77 -15.69 22.00 -2.21
N ILE A 78 -15.94 20.88 -2.87
CA ILE A 78 -16.57 20.85 -4.20
C ILE A 78 -18.03 20.50 -3.97
N PRO A 79 -18.97 21.43 -4.26
CA PRO A 79 -20.40 21.17 -4.07
C PRO A 79 -20.89 19.97 -4.87
N ALA A 80 -21.88 19.28 -4.36
CA ALA A 80 -22.57 18.23 -5.10
C ALA A 80 -23.22 18.79 -6.36
N THR A 81 -23.08 18.07 -7.48
CA THR A 81 -23.79 18.31 -8.72
C THR A 81 -24.78 17.16 -8.95
N SER A 82 -25.66 17.29 -9.97
CA SER A 82 -26.58 16.19 -10.33
C SER A 82 -25.88 14.86 -10.68
N THR A 83 -24.60 14.91 -11.03
CA THR A 83 -23.82 13.75 -11.45
C THR A 83 -22.70 13.37 -10.48
N ASN A 84 -22.30 14.28 -9.58
CA ASN A 84 -21.22 14.06 -8.64
C ASN A 84 -21.62 14.48 -7.22
N PRO A 85 -21.38 13.61 -6.20
CA PRO A 85 -21.59 13.99 -4.80
C PRO A 85 -20.61 15.09 -4.37
N ALA A 86 -20.94 15.75 -3.24
CA ALA A 86 -20.02 16.69 -2.62
C ALA A 86 -18.67 16.03 -2.32
N ASN A 87 -17.59 16.78 -2.53
CA ASN A 87 -16.23 16.36 -2.27
C ASN A 87 -15.56 17.32 -1.28
N VAL A 88 -14.83 16.75 -0.34
CA VAL A 88 -13.94 17.51 0.54
C VAL A 88 -12.55 16.90 0.43
N CYS A 89 -11.54 17.72 0.19
CA CYS A 89 -10.16 17.28 0.06
C CYS A 89 -9.20 18.39 0.50
N TRP A 90 -7.96 18.07 0.75
CA TRP A 90 -6.88 18.98 1.15
C TRP A 90 -5.68 18.84 0.18
N SER A 91 -4.85 19.84 0.00
CA SER A 91 -4.84 21.21 0.51
C SER A 91 -5.46 22.18 -0.50
N LYS A 92 -6.02 23.29 0.00
CA LYS A 92 -6.65 24.32 -0.86
C LYS A 92 -5.64 25.09 -1.70
N LYS A 93 -4.47 25.39 -1.15
CA LYS A 93 -3.41 26.16 -1.83
C LYS A 93 -2.66 25.35 -2.89
N GLU A 94 -2.39 24.11 -2.58
CA GLU A 94 -1.53 23.21 -3.38
C GLU A 94 -2.34 22.29 -4.29
N GLY A 95 -3.66 22.36 -4.19
CA GLY A 95 -4.57 21.41 -4.81
C GLY A 95 -4.80 20.16 -3.97
N CYS A 96 -5.88 19.43 -4.25
CA CYS A 96 -6.22 18.21 -3.57
C CYS A 96 -5.25 17.10 -3.89
N THR A 97 -4.60 16.55 -2.86
CA THR A 97 -3.74 15.38 -2.98
C THR A 97 -4.18 14.27 -2.03
N VAL A 98 -3.89 13.03 -2.37
CA VAL A 98 -4.14 11.87 -1.51
C VAL A 98 -3.40 12.05 -0.18
N LYS A 99 -2.13 12.47 -0.23
CA LYS A 99 -1.30 12.71 0.95
C LYS A 99 -1.92 13.76 1.87
N SER A 100 -2.17 14.96 1.36
CA SER A 100 -2.70 16.06 2.16
C SER A 100 -4.07 15.76 2.73
N THR A 101 -4.94 15.09 1.96
CA THR A 101 -6.27 14.70 2.43
C THR A 101 -6.19 13.66 3.54
N ALA A 102 -5.36 12.61 3.39
CA ALA A 102 -5.17 11.60 4.42
C ALA A 102 -4.56 12.20 5.70
N GLN A 103 -3.59 13.11 5.58
CA GLN A 103 -3.01 13.84 6.70
C GLN A 103 -4.04 14.71 7.44
N ALA A 104 -4.91 15.40 6.69
CA ALA A 104 -5.99 16.19 7.29
C ALA A 104 -7.00 15.32 8.03
N ILE A 105 -7.45 14.21 7.43
CA ILE A 105 -8.35 13.25 8.08
C ILE A 105 -7.73 12.77 9.39
N LEU A 106 -6.47 12.32 9.35
CA LEU A 106 -5.77 11.84 10.54
C LEU A 106 -5.73 12.90 11.66
N ALA A 107 -5.44 14.16 11.32
CA ALA A 107 -5.31 15.23 12.30
C ALA A 107 -6.64 15.77 12.83
N LEU A 108 -7.69 15.70 12.01
CA LEU A 108 -9.02 16.21 12.31
C LEU A 108 -9.98 15.13 12.82
N ASN A 109 -9.55 13.86 12.81
CA ASN A 109 -10.35 12.75 13.32
C ASN A 109 -10.88 13.07 14.73
N GLU A 110 -12.15 12.76 14.98
CA GLU A 110 -12.89 13.08 16.22
C GLU A 110 -13.13 14.57 16.49
N LYS A 111 -12.62 15.48 15.66
CA LYS A 111 -12.77 16.93 15.82
C LYS A 111 -13.80 17.53 14.85
N VAL A 112 -13.81 17.05 13.61
CA VAL A 112 -14.74 17.44 12.55
C VAL A 112 -15.20 16.22 11.78
N ASP A 113 -16.34 16.34 11.08
CA ASP A 113 -16.82 15.27 10.19
C ASP A 113 -15.91 15.17 8.95
N THR A 114 -15.24 14.03 8.80
CA THR A 114 -14.31 13.72 7.70
C THR A 114 -14.93 12.80 6.63
N THR A 115 -16.18 12.39 6.79
CA THR A 115 -16.83 11.38 5.94
C THR A 115 -16.76 11.69 4.44
N ASP A 116 -16.91 12.94 4.02
CA ASP A 116 -16.83 13.29 2.60
C ASP A 116 -15.40 13.30 2.06
N ALA A 117 -14.42 13.53 2.93
CA ALA A 117 -13.00 13.40 2.58
C ALA A 117 -12.58 11.94 2.44
N GLU A 118 -13.06 11.06 3.30
CA GLU A 118 -12.87 9.61 3.19
C GLU A 118 -13.47 9.07 1.89
N LYS A 119 -14.68 9.49 1.55
CA LYS A 119 -15.30 9.16 0.25
C LYS A 119 -14.49 9.70 -0.92
N TRP A 120 -13.88 10.88 -0.78
CA TRP A 120 -12.99 11.41 -1.82
C TRP A 120 -11.74 10.53 -1.97
N LEU A 121 -11.08 10.11 -0.88
CA LEU A 121 -9.95 9.18 -0.92
C LEU A 121 -10.32 7.85 -1.57
N LEU A 122 -11.45 7.25 -1.20
CA LEU A 122 -11.92 5.99 -1.79
C LEU A 122 -12.12 6.09 -3.30
N ARG A 123 -12.50 7.25 -3.83
CA ARG A 123 -12.62 7.48 -5.27
C ARG A 123 -11.28 7.61 -5.99
N GLN A 124 -10.19 7.87 -5.26
CA GLN A 124 -8.86 7.87 -5.84
C GLN A 124 -8.26 6.45 -5.96
N VAL A 125 -8.95 5.44 -5.43
CA VAL A 125 -8.49 4.05 -5.52
C VAL A 125 -8.66 3.53 -6.94
N THR A 126 -7.60 3.01 -7.52
CA THR A 126 -7.57 2.43 -8.86
C THR A 126 -6.60 1.26 -8.94
N THR A 127 -6.73 0.44 -9.98
CA THR A 127 -5.73 -0.59 -10.30
C THR A 127 -4.56 0.06 -11.03
N PRO A 128 -3.30 -0.21 -10.64
CA PRO A 128 -2.12 0.31 -11.33
C PRO A 128 -2.10 -0.11 -12.80
N THR A 129 -2.08 0.88 -13.70
CA THR A 129 -2.00 0.65 -15.16
C THR A 129 -0.58 0.76 -15.71
N ASN A 130 0.37 1.21 -14.89
CA ASN A 130 1.79 1.35 -15.24
C ASN A 130 2.63 0.12 -14.85
N MET A 131 1.99 -0.99 -14.60
CA MET A 131 2.61 -2.28 -14.27
C MET A 131 2.18 -3.33 -15.30
N ASP A 132 3.13 -4.17 -15.70
CA ASP A 132 2.82 -5.42 -16.41
C ASP A 132 2.66 -6.52 -15.37
N TRP A 133 1.57 -7.27 -15.48
CA TRP A 133 1.24 -8.39 -14.60
C TRP A 133 1.37 -9.70 -15.34
N PHE A 134 2.01 -10.66 -14.67
CA PHE A 134 2.23 -11.98 -15.18
C PHE A 134 1.66 -13.02 -14.22
N LEU A 135 1.09 -14.06 -14.78
CA LEU A 135 0.69 -15.26 -14.04
C LEU A 135 1.75 -16.34 -14.28
N GLU A 136 2.42 -16.74 -13.23
CA GLU A 136 3.29 -17.91 -13.18
C GLU A 136 2.45 -19.14 -12.87
N ILE A 137 2.72 -20.23 -13.59
CA ILE A 137 2.14 -21.55 -13.31
C ILE A 137 3.26 -22.55 -13.48
N GLU A 138 3.71 -23.15 -12.39
CA GLU A 138 4.86 -24.06 -12.40
C GLU A 138 4.46 -25.44 -11.86
N SER A 139 5.03 -26.49 -12.48
CA SER A 139 4.92 -27.87 -12.02
C SER A 139 6.30 -28.56 -12.07
N SER A 140 6.52 -29.53 -11.21
CA SER A 140 7.76 -30.33 -11.19
C SER A 140 7.87 -31.30 -12.38
N LYS A 141 6.76 -31.56 -13.08
CA LYS A 141 6.65 -32.48 -14.23
C LYS A 141 5.87 -31.80 -15.36
N ALA A 142 5.96 -32.35 -16.56
CA ALA A 142 5.09 -31.95 -17.64
C ALA A 142 3.62 -32.24 -17.27
N VAL A 143 2.75 -31.22 -17.44
CA VAL A 143 1.33 -31.28 -17.09
C VAL A 143 0.47 -30.58 -18.13
N THR A 144 -0.80 -30.99 -18.20
CA THR A 144 -1.85 -30.26 -18.91
C THR A 144 -2.73 -29.55 -17.91
N CYS A 145 -2.93 -28.26 -18.15
CA CYS A 145 -3.69 -27.37 -17.29
C CYS A 145 -4.89 -26.76 -18.02
N LYS A 146 -5.85 -26.33 -17.23
CA LYS A 146 -6.98 -25.51 -17.65
C LYS A 146 -6.98 -24.22 -16.86
N ILE A 147 -7.24 -23.11 -17.51
CA ILE A 147 -7.48 -21.81 -16.88
C ILE A 147 -8.86 -21.30 -17.28
N GLY A 148 -9.68 -21.00 -16.29
CA GLY A 148 -11.04 -20.49 -16.49
C GLY A 148 -11.13 -19.02 -16.13
N TYR A 149 -11.75 -18.22 -17.00
CA TYR A 149 -12.17 -16.85 -16.75
C TYR A 149 -13.35 -16.49 -17.68
N GLN A 150 -14.22 -15.58 -17.26
CA GLN A 150 -15.43 -15.21 -18.02
C GLN A 150 -16.26 -16.43 -18.41
N GLU A 151 -16.39 -17.42 -17.52
CA GLU A 151 -17.15 -18.66 -17.72
C GLU A 151 -16.63 -19.56 -18.87
N LYS A 152 -15.45 -19.25 -19.43
CA LYS A 152 -14.82 -20.01 -20.50
C LYS A 152 -13.51 -20.64 -20.05
N PRO A 153 -13.32 -21.97 -20.23
CA PRO A 153 -12.05 -22.63 -19.94
C PRO A 153 -11.13 -22.61 -21.19
N TYR A 154 -9.85 -22.42 -20.96
CA TYR A 154 -8.78 -22.54 -21.95
C TYR A 154 -7.81 -23.62 -21.50
N THR A 155 -7.28 -24.41 -22.43
CA THR A 155 -6.36 -25.51 -22.15
C THR A 155 -4.97 -25.15 -22.64
N PHE A 156 -3.95 -25.45 -21.83
CA PHE A 156 -2.56 -25.26 -22.16
C PHE A 156 -1.72 -26.38 -21.53
N SER A 157 -0.47 -26.51 -21.95
CA SER A 157 0.47 -27.47 -21.41
C SER A 157 1.70 -26.79 -20.86
N ILE A 158 2.29 -27.35 -19.81
CA ILE A 158 3.58 -26.97 -19.26
C ILE A 158 4.53 -28.13 -19.55
N GLY A 159 5.63 -27.84 -20.27
CA GLY A 159 6.64 -28.82 -20.60
C GLY A 159 7.57 -29.17 -19.43
N ALA A 160 8.42 -30.17 -19.62
CA ALA A 160 9.47 -30.50 -18.67
C ALA A 160 10.52 -29.36 -18.52
N ASP A 161 10.62 -28.51 -19.53
CA ASP A 161 11.43 -27.28 -19.55
C ASP A 161 10.73 -26.08 -18.89
N LYS A 162 9.59 -26.30 -18.25
CA LYS A 162 8.74 -25.29 -17.57
C LYS A 162 8.07 -24.29 -18.51
N LYS A 163 8.19 -24.45 -19.82
CA LYS A 163 7.55 -23.55 -20.77
C LYS A 163 6.09 -23.89 -20.97
N ILE A 164 5.30 -22.83 -21.08
CA ILE A 164 3.87 -22.88 -21.34
C ILE A 164 3.68 -22.94 -22.86
N SER A 165 2.82 -23.81 -23.34
CA SER A 165 2.39 -23.88 -24.73
C SER A 165 0.87 -23.93 -24.84
N SER A 166 0.30 -23.09 -25.71
CA SER A 166 -1.14 -23.04 -25.96
C SER A 166 -1.43 -22.54 -27.35
N SER A 167 -2.51 -23.02 -27.95
CA SER A 167 -3.04 -22.49 -29.21
C SER A 167 -4.07 -21.36 -29.02
N ASP A 168 -4.69 -21.28 -27.86
CA ASP A 168 -5.68 -20.26 -27.51
C ASP A 168 -5.69 -20.02 -26.00
N LEU A 169 -5.49 -18.77 -25.61
CA LEU A 169 -5.57 -18.30 -24.23
C LEU A 169 -6.64 -17.20 -24.09
N GLY A 170 -7.43 -16.96 -25.12
CA GLY A 170 -8.44 -15.92 -25.18
C GLY A 170 -7.86 -14.50 -25.26
N ASN A 171 -8.63 -13.52 -24.81
CA ASN A 171 -8.28 -12.10 -24.93
C ASN A 171 -7.61 -11.50 -23.67
N CYS A 172 -7.63 -12.23 -22.54
CA CYS A 172 -7.08 -11.77 -21.28
C CYS A 172 -5.64 -12.20 -21.04
N LEU A 173 -5.18 -13.26 -21.71
CA LEU A 173 -3.88 -13.88 -21.46
C LEU A 173 -3.10 -14.03 -22.76
N ALA A 174 -1.81 -13.78 -22.69
CA ALA A 174 -0.86 -14.03 -23.76
C ALA A 174 0.41 -14.67 -23.20
N LEU A 175 1.11 -15.47 -24.03
CA LEU A 175 2.45 -15.96 -23.65
C LEU A 175 3.41 -14.79 -23.50
N SER A 176 4.24 -14.82 -22.46
CA SER A 176 5.29 -13.81 -22.27
C SER A 176 6.33 -13.89 -23.39
N THR A 177 6.95 -12.75 -23.69
CA THR A 177 7.97 -12.60 -24.75
C THR A 177 9.29 -12.09 -24.17
N GLY A 178 10.33 -12.01 -25.00
CA GLY A 178 11.66 -11.54 -24.58
C GLY A 178 12.36 -12.52 -23.65
N ASP A 179 13.02 -12.01 -22.62
CA ASP A 179 13.81 -12.80 -21.67
C ASP A 179 12.99 -13.84 -20.87
N TYR A 180 11.68 -13.64 -20.81
CA TYR A 180 10.73 -14.53 -20.10
C TYR A 180 9.89 -15.38 -21.07
N MET A 181 10.35 -15.56 -22.29
CA MET A 181 9.61 -16.22 -23.36
C MET A 181 9.02 -17.56 -22.93
N ASP A 182 7.68 -17.64 -23.00
CA ASP A 182 6.88 -18.82 -22.72
C ASP A 182 6.87 -19.32 -21.25
N TYR A 183 7.53 -18.64 -20.31
CA TYR A 183 7.50 -19.07 -18.91
C TYR A 183 6.31 -18.55 -18.13
N PHE A 184 5.74 -17.43 -18.55
CA PHE A 184 4.64 -16.77 -17.85
C PHE A 184 3.50 -16.40 -18.82
N LEU A 185 2.31 -16.21 -18.27
CA LEU A 185 1.18 -15.63 -18.99
C LEU A 185 1.06 -14.15 -18.66
N LEU A 186 1.22 -13.28 -19.65
CA LEU A 186 0.97 -11.84 -19.51
C LEU A 186 -0.53 -11.61 -19.41
N ILE A 187 -0.96 -10.87 -18.40
CA ILE A 187 -2.37 -10.51 -18.18
C ILE A 187 -2.65 -9.17 -18.87
N SER A 188 -3.67 -9.13 -19.72
CA SER A 188 -4.12 -7.89 -20.36
C SER A 188 -4.64 -6.89 -19.33
N PRO A 189 -4.32 -5.57 -19.44
CA PRO A 189 -4.79 -4.54 -18.49
C PRO A 189 -6.32 -4.50 -18.32
N SER A 190 -7.07 -4.78 -19.38
CA SER A 190 -8.54 -4.86 -19.32
C SER A 190 -9.09 -6.00 -18.45
N CYS A 191 -8.22 -6.93 -18.04
CA CYS A 191 -8.59 -8.13 -17.28
C CYS A 191 -8.01 -8.17 -15.87
N TYR A 192 -7.38 -7.11 -15.38
CA TYR A 192 -6.76 -7.08 -14.04
C TYR A 192 -7.74 -7.39 -12.90
N ASN A 193 -9.01 -7.04 -13.05
CA ASN A 193 -10.02 -7.32 -12.03
C ASN A 193 -10.69 -8.70 -12.16
N MET A 194 -10.25 -9.52 -13.11
CA MET A 194 -10.84 -10.85 -13.31
C MET A 194 -10.17 -11.90 -12.43
N LYS A 195 -10.95 -12.90 -12.05
CA LYS A 195 -10.44 -14.12 -11.40
C LYS A 195 -10.04 -15.12 -12.47
N PHE A 196 -8.90 -15.74 -12.27
CA PHE A 196 -8.37 -16.82 -13.08
C PHE A 196 -8.34 -18.09 -12.22
N ASP A 197 -9.18 -19.06 -12.54
CA ASP A 197 -9.23 -20.35 -11.88
C ASP A 197 -8.38 -21.35 -12.64
N ILE A 198 -7.33 -21.88 -12.00
CA ILE A 198 -6.33 -22.75 -12.64
C ILE A 198 -6.41 -24.14 -12.03
N SER A 199 -6.44 -25.17 -12.85
CA SER A 199 -6.36 -26.58 -12.45
C SER A 199 -5.47 -27.36 -13.40
N CYS A 200 -4.70 -28.32 -12.89
CA CYS A 200 -3.81 -29.17 -13.67
C CYS A 200 -4.02 -30.65 -13.35
N ASN A 201 -3.57 -31.52 -14.26
CA ASN A 201 -3.57 -32.96 -14.05
C ASN A 201 -2.38 -33.47 -13.21
N GLY A 202 -1.62 -32.59 -12.61
CA GLY A 202 -0.51 -32.83 -11.68
C GLY A 202 -0.44 -31.76 -10.61
N ASP A 203 0.50 -31.88 -9.68
CA ASP A 203 0.76 -30.88 -8.67
C ASP A 203 1.37 -29.63 -9.29
N PHE A 204 0.93 -28.46 -8.85
CA PHE A 204 1.38 -27.18 -9.40
C PHE A 204 1.31 -26.05 -8.38
N ILE A 205 2.06 -25.00 -8.65
CA ILE A 205 2.00 -23.74 -7.93
C ILE A 205 1.63 -22.61 -8.90
N THR A 206 1.00 -21.57 -8.37
CA THR A 206 0.71 -20.35 -9.13
C THR A 206 1.15 -19.14 -8.31
N ALA A 207 1.65 -18.11 -8.99
CA ALA A 207 1.95 -16.82 -8.39
C ALA A 207 1.64 -15.69 -9.37
N LEU A 208 1.33 -14.53 -8.85
CA LEU A 208 1.30 -13.30 -9.61
C LEU A 208 2.65 -12.61 -9.52
N LEU A 209 3.17 -12.22 -10.66
CA LEU A 209 4.40 -11.45 -10.79
C LEU A 209 4.07 -10.10 -11.40
N PHE A 210 4.87 -9.09 -11.07
CA PHE A 210 4.71 -7.78 -11.68
C PHE A 210 6.04 -7.08 -11.90
N LYS A 211 6.08 -6.20 -12.92
CA LYS A 211 7.16 -5.25 -13.16
C LYS A 211 6.61 -3.92 -13.64
N LYS A 212 7.40 -2.85 -13.45
CA LYS A 212 7.05 -1.54 -14.00
C LYS A 212 7.20 -1.56 -15.52
N GLN A 213 6.21 -1.00 -16.22
CA GLN A 213 6.24 -0.87 -17.68
C GLN A 213 7.42 -0.02 -18.17
N GLY A 214 7.95 -0.38 -19.34
CA GLY A 214 9.01 0.38 -20.01
C GLY A 214 10.39 0.29 -19.37
N SER A 215 10.62 -0.68 -18.46
CA SER A 215 11.93 -0.90 -17.86
C SER A 215 12.39 -2.34 -18.11
N ASP A 216 13.36 -2.51 -19.00
CA ASP A 216 13.95 -3.82 -19.30
C ASP A 216 14.81 -4.36 -18.16
N SER A 217 15.26 -3.49 -17.25
CA SER A 217 16.17 -3.84 -16.15
C SER A 217 15.46 -4.07 -14.81
N ASN A 218 14.14 -3.92 -14.71
CA ASN A 218 13.42 -4.15 -13.46
C ASN A 218 13.23 -5.64 -13.22
N PRO A 219 13.60 -6.14 -12.02
CA PRO A 219 13.31 -7.50 -11.63
C PRO A 219 11.81 -7.74 -11.58
N LEU A 220 11.38 -8.97 -11.86
CA LEU A 220 10.03 -9.42 -11.56
C LEU A 220 9.87 -9.49 -10.04
N ASN A 221 8.82 -8.87 -9.54
CA ASN A 221 8.45 -8.95 -8.14
C ASN A 221 7.34 -9.98 -8.00
N VAL A 222 7.48 -10.85 -6.99
CA VAL A 222 6.49 -11.90 -6.71
C VAL A 222 5.49 -11.37 -5.71
N LEU A 223 4.21 -11.53 -6.04
CA LEU A 223 3.12 -11.38 -5.08
C LEU A 223 2.87 -12.74 -4.40
N GLU A 224 1.85 -12.83 -3.57
CA GLU A 224 1.46 -14.06 -2.91
C GLU A 224 1.19 -15.20 -3.91
N GLY A 225 1.77 -16.36 -3.63
CA GLY A 225 1.58 -17.58 -4.40
C GLY A 225 0.62 -18.56 -3.73
N SER A 226 0.07 -19.47 -4.50
CA SER A 226 -0.76 -20.57 -4.02
C SER A 226 -0.39 -21.88 -4.71
N SER A 227 -0.72 -23.01 -4.08
CA SER A 227 -0.43 -24.34 -4.62
C SER A 227 -1.66 -25.23 -4.59
N ALA A 228 -1.73 -26.16 -5.51
CA ALA A 228 -2.72 -27.22 -5.51
C ALA A 228 -2.10 -28.55 -5.94
N SER A 229 -2.63 -29.66 -5.40
CA SER A 229 -2.33 -31.00 -5.86
C SER A 229 -3.18 -31.39 -7.08
N THR A 230 -2.88 -32.54 -7.66
CA THR A 230 -3.62 -33.10 -8.80
C THR A 230 -5.13 -33.01 -8.62
N GLY A 231 -5.82 -32.36 -9.57
CA GLY A 231 -7.28 -32.14 -9.53
C GLY A 231 -7.74 -31.00 -8.62
N GLY A 232 -6.83 -30.35 -7.90
CA GLY A 232 -7.14 -29.13 -7.15
C GLY A 232 -7.19 -27.90 -8.06
N THR A 233 -7.66 -26.80 -7.51
CA THR A 233 -7.78 -25.52 -8.21
C THR A 233 -7.13 -24.41 -7.38
N THR A 234 -6.39 -23.52 -8.03
CA THR A 234 -5.95 -22.25 -7.46
C THR A 234 -6.70 -21.12 -8.15
N THR A 235 -6.90 -20.01 -7.43
CA THR A 235 -7.50 -18.79 -7.98
C THR A 235 -6.51 -17.66 -7.87
N GLN A 236 -6.25 -16.98 -8.98
CA GLN A 236 -5.40 -15.78 -9.02
C GLN A 236 -6.21 -14.59 -9.54
N LYS A 237 -5.92 -13.42 -9.00
CA LYS A 237 -6.53 -12.14 -9.42
C LYS A 237 -5.53 -11.03 -9.18
N VAL A 238 -5.41 -10.10 -10.11
CA VAL A 238 -4.65 -8.87 -9.87
C VAL A 238 -5.43 -8.01 -8.87
N ASP A 239 -5.12 -8.19 -7.60
CA ASP A 239 -5.79 -7.49 -6.49
C ASP A 239 -4.87 -6.41 -5.92
N SER A 240 -4.21 -5.70 -6.82
CA SER A 240 -3.36 -4.56 -6.48
C SER A 240 -4.12 -3.28 -6.70
N LEU A 241 -4.23 -2.51 -5.65
CA LEU A 241 -4.87 -1.19 -5.66
C LEU A 241 -3.85 -0.12 -5.32
N CYS A 242 -3.99 1.05 -5.92
CA CYS A 242 -3.25 2.25 -5.57
C CYS A 242 -4.18 3.45 -5.48
N PHE A 243 -3.73 4.48 -4.78
CA PHE A 243 -4.34 5.79 -4.86
C PHE A 243 -3.73 6.55 -6.03
N SER A 244 -4.58 7.04 -6.92
CA SER A 244 -4.17 7.73 -8.13
C SER A 244 -4.42 9.24 -8.02
N GLU A 245 -3.49 10.01 -8.56
CA GLU A 245 -3.64 11.44 -8.78
C GLU A 245 -3.32 11.72 -10.25
N SER A 246 -4.24 12.36 -10.97
CA SER A 246 -4.09 12.64 -12.41
C SER A 246 -3.79 11.38 -13.26
N GLY A 247 -4.30 10.22 -12.85
CA GLY A 247 -4.13 8.95 -13.57
C GLY A 247 -2.84 8.18 -13.23
N GLU A 248 -2.01 8.70 -12.32
CA GLU A 248 -0.80 8.03 -11.86
C GLU A 248 -0.91 7.56 -10.41
N CYS A 249 -0.43 6.35 -10.12
CA CYS A 249 -0.35 5.84 -8.75
C CYS A 249 0.66 6.65 -7.92
N LYS A 250 0.22 7.20 -6.80
CA LYS A 250 1.07 7.95 -5.85
C LYS A 250 1.32 7.12 -4.60
N TYR A 251 2.59 6.82 -4.35
CA TYR A 251 2.99 5.97 -3.22
C TYR A 251 3.10 6.73 -1.90
N GLU A 252 3.45 8.02 -1.92
CA GLU A 252 3.65 8.84 -0.71
C GLU A 252 2.41 8.92 0.19
N GLY A 253 1.22 9.09 -0.38
CA GLY A 253 -0.02 9.18 0.36
C GLY A 253 -0.64 7.83 0.72
N ARG A 254 -0.18 6.73 0.09
CA ARG A 254 -0.82 5.41 0.18
C ARG A 254 -0.89 4.88 1.61
N LEU A 255 0.23 4.91 2.32
CA LEU A 255 0.30 4.40 3.69
C LEU A 255 -0.66 5.16 4.61
N LEU A 256 -0.65 6.50 4.53
CA LEU A 256 -1.53 7.35 5.33
C LEU A 256 -3.00 7.15 4.94
N ALA A 257 -3.32 7.09 3.64
CA ALA A 257 -4.67 6.87 3.15
C ALA A 257 -5.23 5.50 3.59
N THR A 258 -4.40 4.45 3.56
CA THR A 258 -4.80 3.11 4.05
C THR A 258 -4.98 3.09 5.57
N PHE A 259 -4.29 3.96 6.31
CA PHE A 259 -4.40 4.03 7.76
C PHE A 259 -5.67 4.76 8.22
N VAL A 260 -6.16 5.73 7.46
CA VAL A 260 -7.34 6.55 7.84
C VAL A 260 -8.66 6.03 7.28
N LEU A 261 -8.63 5.09 6.34
CA LEU A 261 -9.79 4.38 5.78
C LEU A 261 -10.05 3.06 6.49
#